data_8123cef3d72759a3abec88b85f873fa5
#
_entry.id   8123cef3d72759a3abec88b85f873fa5
#
_cell.length_a   1.000
_cell.length_b   1.000
_cell.length_c   1.000
_cell.angle_alpha   90.00
_cell.angle_beta   90.00
_cell.angle_gamma   90.00
#
_symmetry.space_group_name_H-M   'P 1'
#
loop_
_entity.id
_entity.type
_entity.pdbx_description
1 polymer ?
#
loop_
_entity_poly.entity_id
_entity_poly.type
_entity_poly.pdbx_seq_one_letter_code
_entity_poly.pdbx_strand_id
1 'polypeptide(L)'
;MEQRYECLIVGAGMAGAIAARELAQRGGRRVLVLERRAHIAGNAYDCLDEHGVLIHRYGPHIFHTNSRRVYDFLCRFTAFSGYQHEVAANLPDGQGGRIQYPVPFNLNSLEAAFGPQEGARLGEKLLAAYGPEKKVTILELRQHPDPEISALADYVYDHVFVRYTMKQWGQTPEEIDPN
;
A
#
# COMPACT_ATOMS: atom_id res chain seq x y z
N MET A 1 9.96 -4.68 -47.43
CA MET A 1 8.62 -5.08 -46.95
C MET A 1 8.23 -4.16 -45.82
N GLU A 2 7.14 -3.42 -45.96
CA GLU A 2 6.61 -2.54 -44.92
C GLU A 2 6.13 -3.39 -43.73
N GLN A 3 6.70 -3.17 -42.55
CA GLN A 3 6.25 -3.87 -41.35
C GLN A 3 4.94 -3.23 -40.87
N ARG A 4 3.84 -3.96 -41.01
CA ARG A 4 2.53 -3.50 -40.53
C ARG A 4 2.26 -4.10 -39.16
N TYR A 5 2.01 -3.24 -38.17
CA TYR A 5 1.54 -3.61 -36.85
C TYR A 5 0.03 -3.54 -36.78
N GLU A 6 -0.60 -4.46 -36.05
CA GLU A 6 -2.05 -4.53 -35.90
C GLU A 6 -2.51 -3.87 -34.60
N CYS A 7 -1.61 -3.80 -33.63
CA CYS A 7 -1.87 -3.17 -32.33
C CYS A 7 -0.72 -2.24 -31.96
N LEU A 8 -1.08 -1.08 -31.43
CA LEU A 8 -0.16 -0.11 -30.85
C LEU A 8 -0.43 0.01 -29.36
N ILE A 9 0.59 -0.15 -28.53
CA ILE A 9 0.52 0.04 -27.08
C ILE A 9 1.44 1.20 -26.70
N VAL A 10 0.93 2.13 -25.93
CA VAL A 10 1.68 3.27 -25.43
C VAL A 10 2.00 3.03 -23.94
N GLY A 11 3.31 2.95 -23.65
CA GLY A 11 3.85 2.65 -22.34
C GLY A 11 4.25 1.18 -22.15
N ALA A 12 5.50 0.97 -21.72
CA ALA A 12 6.09 -0.34 -21.46
C ALA A 12 6.20 -0.65 -19.95
N GLY A 13 5.26 -0.13 -19.14
CA GLY A 13 5.06 -0.55 -17.76
C GLY A 13 4.37 -1.92 -17.67
N MET A 14 4.06 -2.39 -16.46
CA MET A 14 3.46 -3.72 -16.24
C MET A 14 2.19 -3.95 -17.07
N ALA A 15 1.28 -2.98 -17.09
CA ALA A 15 0.03 -3.09 -17.86
C ALA A 15 0.28 -3.23 -19.36
N GLY A 16 1.13 -2.36 -19.93
CA GLY A 16 1.46 -2.40 -21.36
C GLY A 16 2.20 -3.66 -21.74
N ALA A 17 3.14 -4.12 -20.93
CA ALA A 17 3.87 -5.37 -21.18
C ALA A 17 2.95 -6.60 -21.17
N ILE A 18 2.02 -6.68 -20.22
CA ILE A 18 1.03 -7.77 -20.15
C ILE A 18 0.09 -7.73 -21.37
N ALA A 19 -0.43 -6.55 -21.68
CA ALA A 19 -1.32 -6.39 -22.84
C ALA A 19 -0.62 -6.77 -24.16
N ALA A 20 0.62 -6.30 -24.36
CA ALA A 20 1.42 -6.66 -25.53
C ALA A 20 1.61 -8.17 -25.66
N ARG A 21 1.97 -8.81 -24.55
CA ARG A 21 2.19 -10.25 -24.51
C ARG A 21 0.93 -11.04 -24.82
N GLU A 22 -0.20 -10.70 -24.20
CA GLU A 22 -1.46 -11.41 -24.41
C GLU A 22 -1.96 -11.25 -25.85
N LEU A 23 -1.87 -10.05 -26.42
CA LEU A 23 -2.22 -9.80 -27.82
C LEU A 23 -1.32 -10.58 -28.79
N ALA A 24 -0.02 -10.63 -28.52
CA ALA A 24 0.92 -11.35 -29.36
C ALA A 24 0.76 -12.88 -29.23
N GLN A 25 0.75 -13.42 -28.00
CA GLN A 25 0.77 -14.87 -27.78
C GLN A 25 -0.60 -15.54 -27.98
N ARG A 26 -1.68 -14.91 -27.47
CA ARG A 26 -3.02 -15.48 -27.60
C ARG A 26 -3.78 -14.98 -28.82
N GLY A 27 -3.56 -13.70 -29.13
CA GLY A 27 -4.23 -13.08 -30.28
C GLY A 27 -3.52 -13.27 -31.62
N GLY A 28 -2.27 -13.75 -31.60
CA GLY A 28 -1.44 -13.87 -32.81
C GLY A 28 -1.17 -12.53 -33.52
N ARG A 29 -1.34 -11.42 -32.79
CA ARG A 29 -1.24 -10.07 -33.34
C ARG A 29 0.20 -9.57 -33.35
N ARG A 30 0.54 -8.79 -34.36
CA ARG A 30 1.78 -8.02 -34.39
C ARG A 30 1.59 -6.74 -33.61
N VAL A 31 2.34 -6.61 -32.51
CA VAL A 31 2.19 -5.52 -31.54
C VAL A 31 3.43 -4.63 -31.60
N LEU A 32 3.23 -3.32 -31.65
CA LEU A 32 4.24 -2.31 -31.43
C LEU A 32 4.02 -1.68 -30.05
N VAL A 33 5.08 -1.63 -29.24
CA VAL A 33 5.06 -0.93 -27.95
C VAL A 33 5.93 0.31 -28.05
N LEU A 34 5.37 1.47 -27.72
CA LEU A 34 6.08 2.73 -27.63
C LEU A 34 6.27 3.12 -26.17
N GLU A 35 7.51 3.38 -25.79
CA GLU A 35 7.86 3.87 -24.45
C GLU A 35 8.57 5.23 -24.55
N ARG A 36 8.14 6.17 -23.73
CA ARG A 36 8.74 7.52 -23.68
C ARG A 36 10.08 7.55 -22.95
N ARG A 37 10.22 6.71 -21.92
CA ARG A 37 11.44 6.63 -21.11
C ARG A 37 12.51 5.82 -21.86
N ALA A 38 13.76 6.01 -21.49
CA ALA A 38 14.88 5.25 -22.01
C ALA A 38 14.97 3.80 -21.46
N HIS A 39 13.94 3.36 -20.71
CA HIS A 39 13.86 2.03 -20.11
C HIS A 39 12.43 1.51 -20.12
N ILE A 40 12.26 0.22 -20.02
CA ILE A 40 10.97 -0.47 -19.82
C ILE A 40 10.62 -0.57 -18.33
N ALA A 41 9.56 -1.29 -17.99
CA ALA A 41 9.03 -1.57 -16.66
C ALA A 41 8.29 -0.40 -15.98
N GLY A 42 8.27 0.80 -16.58
CA GLY A 42 7.52 1.93 -16.03
C GLY A 42 8.03 2.33 -14.64
N ASN A 43 7.12 2.46 -13.67
CA ASN A 43 7.51 2.80 -12.30
C ASN A 43 8.08 1.61 -11.50
N ALA A 44 7.97 0.38 -12.03
CA ALA A 44 8.60 -0.80 -11.43
C ALA A 44 10.06 -1.01 -11.91
N TYR A 45 10.68 0.03 -12.46
CA TYR A 45 12.04 -0.03 -12.96
C TYR A 45 13.06 0.08 -11.83
N ASP A 46 13.95 -0.93 -11.78
CA ASP A 46 15.11 -0.99 -10.90
C ASP A 46 16.38 -0.79 -11.71
N CYS A 47 17.36 -0.16 -11.10
CA CYS A 47 18.69 0.03 -11.70
C CYS A 47 19.77 0.02 -10.62
N LEU A 48 21.00 -0.17 -11.05
CA LEU A 48 22.15 0.06 -10.17
C LEU A 48 22.42 1.57 -10.07
N ASP A 49 22.72 2.03 -8.88
CA ASP A 49 23.25 3.38 -8.65
C ASP A 49 24.76 3.47 -8.99
N GLU A 50 25.35 4.62 -8.75
CA GLU A 50 26.78 4.88 -9.00
C GLU A 50 27.74 4.03 -8.16
N HIS A 51 27.23 3.43 -7.07
CA HIS A 51 27.99 2.54 -6.19
C HIS A 51 27.72 1.04 -6.47
N GLY A 52 26.90 0.72 -7.48
CA GLY A 52 26.54 -0.64 -7.84
C GLY A 52 25.45 -1.25 -6.93
N VAL A 53 24.74 -0.43 -6.17
CA VAL A 53 23.60 -0.87 -5.33
C VAL A 53 22.33 -0.86 -6.16
N LEU A 54 21.57 -1.94 -6.10
CA LEU A 54 20.26 -2.03 -6.76
C LEU A 54 19.25 -1.13 -6.04
N ILE A 55 18.70 -0.18 -6.76
CA ILE A 55 17.73 0.79 -6.25
C ILE A 55 16.41 0.77 -7.04
N HIS A 56 15.32 1.06 -6.36
CA HIS A 56 14.02 1.35 -6.96
C HIS A 56 14.02 2.80 -7.46
N ARG A 57 14.12 3.01 -8.77
CA ARG A 57 14.26 4.35 -9.36
C ARG A 57 13.11 5.31 -9.04
N TYR A 58 11.89 4.80 -8.90
CA TYR A 58 10.68 5.57 -8.71
C TYR A 58 10.00 5.34 -7.35
N GLY A 59 10.78 4.91 -6.37
CA GLY A 59 10.30 4.56 -5.05
C GLY A 59 9.99 3.06 -4.91
N PRO A 60 9.89 2.56 -3.67
CA PRO A 60 9.66 1.15 -3.42
C PRO A 60 8.32 0.69 -4.00
N HIS A 61 8.37 -0.40 -4.76
CA HIS A 61 7.20 -1.06 -5.32
C HIS A 61 7.16 -2.50 -4.83
N ILE A 62 6.29 -2.73 -3.88
CA ILE A 62 6.11 -4.03 -3.23
C ILE A 62 4.85 -4.65 -3.81
N PHE A 63 5.01 -5.87 -4.35
CA PHE A 63 3.89 -6.59 -4.90
C PHE A 63 3.05 -7.21 -3.78
N HIS A 64 1.75 -6.94 -3.81
CA HIS A 64 0.79 -7.63 -2.99
C HIS A 64 -0.48 -7.93 -3.80
N THR A 65 -1.13 -9.04 -3.53
CA THR A 65 -2.40 -9.40 -4.17
C THR A 65 -3.16 -10.43 -3.34
N ASN A 66 -4.47 -10.36 -3.36
CA ASN A 66 -5.38 -11.39 -2.84
C ASN A 66 -5.80 -12.38 -3.93
N SER A 67 -5.35 -12.18 -5.18
CA SER A 67 -5.69 -13.04 -6.32
C SER A 67 -4.62 -14.07 -6.57
N ARG A 68 -4.90 -15.33 -6.26
CA ARG A 68 -4.04 -16.46 -6.57
C ARG A 68 -3.70 -16.54 -8.06
N ARG A 69 -4.65 -16.24 -8.92
CA ARG A 69 -4.45 -16.23 -10.38
C ARG A 69 -3.41 -15.20 -10.81
N VAL A 70 -3.41 -14.00 -10.19
CA VAL A 70 -2.42 -12.95 -10.50
C VAL A 70 -1.04 -13.38 -10.01
N TYR A 71 -0.96 -13.91 -8.80
CA TYR A 71 0.28 -14.42 -8.24
C TYR A 71 0.90 -15.51 -9.12
N ASP A 72 0.13 -16.55 -9.46
CA ASP A 72 0.59 -17.67 -10.31
C ASP A 72 1.01 -17.21 -11.71
N PHE A 73 0.32 -16.19 -12.25
CA PHE A 73 0.70 -15.60 -13.54
C PHE A 73 2.08 -14.94 -13.46
N LEU A 74 2.33 -14.15 -12.41
CA LEU A 74 3.60 -13.45 -12.25
C LEU A 74 4.76 -14.39 -11.90
N CYS A 75 4.52 -15.46 -11.14
CA CYS A 75 5.51 -16.50 -10.86
C CYS A 75 6.07 -17.21 -12.11
N ARG A 76 5.45 -17.02 -13.26
CA ARG A 76 5.98 -17.52 -14.56
C ARG A 76 7.17 -16.70 -15.05
N PHE A 77 7.39 -15.52 -14.52
CA PHE A 77 8.40 -14.54 -14.97
C PHE A 77 9.42 -14.19 -13.90
N THR A 78 9.08 -14.39 -12.63
CA THR A 78 9.94 -14.04 -11.51
C THR A 78 9.75 -14.99 -10.33
N ALA A 79 10.74 -15.04 -9.45
CA ALA A 79 10.62 -15.64 -8.12
C ALA A 79 10.52 -14.51 -7.09
N PHE A 80 9.51 -14.56 -6.23
CA PHE A 80 9.36 -13.62 -5.14
C PHE A 80 10.27 -14.00 -3.96
N SER A 81 10.94 -13.02 -3.38
CA SER A 81 11.90 -13.22 -2.28
C SER A 81 11.24 -13.59 -0.93
N GLY A 82 9.92 -13.51 -0.84
CA GLY A 82 9.21 -13.70 0.44
C GLY A 82 9.34 -12.49 1.38
N TYR A 83 9.85 -11.34 0.89
CA TYR A 83 9.93 -10.11 1.67
C TYR A 83 8.54 -9.70 2.19
N GLN A 84 8.46 -9.46 3.50
CA GLN A 84 7.26 -8.94 4.15
C GLN A 84 7.50 -7.49 4.52
N HIS A 85 6.63 -6.61 4.03
CA HIS A 85 6.74 -5.18 4.30
C HIS A 85 6.08 -4.85 5.64
N GLU A 86 6.90 -4.38 6.58
CA GLU A 86 6.45 -3.90 7.88
C GLU A 86 6.56 -2.38 7.93
N VAL A 87 5.49 -1.73 8.34
CA VAL A 87 5.42 -0.29 8.53
C VAL A 87 5.19 0.02 10.00
N ALA A 88 5.98 0.93 10.54
CA ALA A 88 5.80 1.43 11.90
C ALA A 88 5.61 2.95 11.90
N ALA A 89 4.69 3.43 12.71
CA ALA A 89 4.62 4.84 13.09
C ALA A 89 5.68 5.12 14.16
N ASN A 90 6.44 6.20 13.99
CA ASN A 90 7.46 6.64 14.94
C ASN A 90 7.10 8.03 15.45
N LEU A 91 6.48 8.10 16.60
CA LEU A 91 5.87 9.31 17.17
C LEU A 91 6.59 9.76 18.46
N PRO A 92 6.51 11.05 18.81
CA PRO A 92 6.93 11.51 20.15
C PRO A 92 6.11 10.83 21.23
N ASP A 93 6.76 10.42 22.33
CA ASP A 93 6.10 9.82 23.50
C ASP A 93 5.58 10.85 24.52
N GLY A 94 5.77 12.14 24.25
CA GLY A 94 5.41 13.23 25.15
C GLY A 94 6.38 13.46 26.32
N GLN A 95 7.41 12.61 26.47
CA GLN A 95 8.41 12.69 27.55
C GLN A 95 9.83 13.00 27.01
N GLY A 96 9.92 13.40 25.75
CA GLY A 96 11.18 13.70 25.07
C GLY A 96 11.80 12.51 24.32
N GLY A 97 11.19 11.33 24.39
CA GLY A 97 11.52 10.13 23.65
C GLY A 97 10.60 9.89 22.44
N ARG A 98 10.64 8.68 21.91
CA ARG A 98 9.82 8.26 20.78
C ARG A 98 9.27 6.87 21.01
N ILE A 99 8.04 6.66 20.58
CA ILE A 99 7.35 5.38 20.58
C ILE A 99 7.13 4.88 19.16
N GLN A 100 7.30 3.60 18.94
CA GLN A 100 7.01 2.94 17.68
C GLN A 100 5.90 1.92 17.86
N TYR A 101 4.95 1.92 16.93
CA TYR A 101 3.94 0.88 16.86
C TYR A 101 3.58 0.55 15.39
N PRO A 102 3.13 -0.70 15.13
CA PRO A 102 2.85 -1.16 13.77
C PRO A 102 1.68 -0.39 13.13
N VAL A 103 1.77 -0.22 11.81
CA VAL A 103 0.73 0.37 10.98
C VAL A 103 0.37 -0.67 9.90
N PRO A 104 -0.92 -0.90 9.62
CA PRO A 104 -2.11 -0.22 10.12
C PRO A 104 -2.30 -0.41 11.63
N PHE A 105 -2.96 0.57 12.27
CA PHE A 105 -3.22 0.56 13.70
C PHE A 105 -4.06 -0.67 14.08
N ASN A 106 -3.56 -1.46 15.04
CA ASN A 106 -4.13 -2.74 15.45
C ASN A 106 -3.98 -2.97 16.96
N LEU A 107 -4.31 -4.14 17.47
CA LEU A 107 -4.22 -4.45 18.91
C LEU A 107 -2.80 -4.25 19.48
N ASN A 108 -1.75 -4.62 18.73
CA ASN A 108 -0.37 -4.38 19.17
C ASN A 108 -0.06 -2.88 19.24
N SER A 109 -0.67 -2.08 18.35
CA SER A 109 -0.54 -0.61 18.38
C SER A 109 -1.23 -0.01 19.61
N LEU A 110 -2.38 -0.57 20.03
CA LEU A 110 -3.06 -0.17 21.27
C LEU A 110 -2.17 -0.42 22.50
N GLU A 111 -1.60 -1.61 22.61
CA GLU A 111 -0.70 -1.93 23.73
C GLU A 111 0.54 -1.03 23.74
N ALA A 112 1.14 -0.79 22.59
CA ALA A 112 2.30 0.10 22.48
C ALA A 112 1.97 1.56 22.84
N ALA A 113 0.79 2.05 22.43
CA ALA A 113 0.37 3.44 22.63
C ALA A 113 -0.14 3.71 24.07
N PHE A 114 -0.87 2.77 24.66
CA PHE A 114 -1.59 2.96 25.93
C PHE A 114 -1.11 2.04 27.07
N GLY A 115 -0.14 1.17 26.79
CA GLY A 115 0.31 0.13 27.69
C GLY A 115 -0.57 -1.13 27.65
N PRO A 116 -0.05 -2.27 28.18
CA PRO A 116 -0.68 -3.57 27.96
C PRO A 116 -2.08 -3.69 28.58
N GLN A 117 -2.31 -3.13 29.75
CA GLN A 117 -3.62 -3.24 30.43
C GLN A 117 -4.68 -2.40 29.73
N GLU A 118 -4.38 -1.13 29.47
CA GLU A 118 -5.33 -0.21 28.83
C GLU A 118 -5.50 -0.55 27.35
N GLY A 119 -4.44 -0.94 26.64
CA GLY A 119 -4.52 -1.40 25.26
C GLY A 119 -5.42 -2.62 25.11
N ALA A 120 -5.29 -3.62 25.99
CA ALA A 120 -6.16 -4.79 25.99
C ALA A 120 -7.63 -4.41 26.26
N ARG A 121 -7.89 -3.56 27.25
CA ARG A 121 -9.25 -3.08 27.59
C ARG A 121 -9.92 -2.36 26.43
N LEU A 122 -9.20 -1.45 25.77
CA LEU A 122 -9.69 -0.75 24.57
C LEU A 122 -9.92 -1.71 23.39
N GLY A 123 -9.05 -2.69 23.22
CA GLY A 123 -9.20 -3.74 22.21
C GLY A 123 -10.45 -4.58 22.42
N GLU A 124 -10.71 -5.05 23.67
CA GLU A 124 -11.92 -5.76 24.01
C GLU A 124 -13.19 -4.92 23.76
N LYS A 125 -13.13 -3.63 24.09
CA LYS A 125 -14.24 -2.70 23.85
C LYS A 125 -14.54 -2.54 22.34
N LEU A 126 -13.53 -2.41 21.50
CA LEU A 126 -13.68 -2.36 20.05
C LEU A 126 -14.26 -3.66 19.50
N LEU A 127 -13.74 -4.81 19.96
CA LEU A 127 -14.26 -6.12 19.55
C LEU A 127 -15.71 -6.34 19.98
N ALA A 128 -16.11 -5.87 21.16
CA ALA A 128 -17.50 -5.93 21.61
C ALA A 128 -18.43 -5.06 20.75
N ALA A 129 -17.95 -3.88 20.30
CA ALA A 129 -18.75 -2.96 19.49
C ALA A 129 -18.89 -3.41 18.02
N TYR A 130 -17.84 -4.00 17.44
CA TYR A 130 -17.77 -4.26 16.02
C TYR A 130 -17.57 -5.73 15.62
N GLY A 131 -17.11 -6.56 16.53
CA GLY A 131 -16.67 -7.92 16.21
C GLY A 131 -15.31 -7.96 15.53
N PRO A 132 -14.72 -9.17 15.33
CA PRO A 132 -13.35 -9.33 14.85
C PRO A 132 -13.17 -9.07 13.34
N GLU A 133 -14.22 -9.16 12.55
CA GLU A 133 -14.15 -9.13 11.09
C GLU A 133 -14.67 -7.83 10.46
N LYS A 134 -15.31 -6.96 11.24
CA LYS A 134 -15.91 -5.75 10.69
C LYS A 134 -14.84 -4.72 10.38
N LYS A 135 -14.83 -4.24 9.15
CA LYS A 135 -14.03 -3.08 8.73
C LYS A 135 -14.85 -1.82 8.98
N VAL A 136 -14.23 -0.86 9.67
CA VAL A 136 -14.85 0.43 10.01
C VAL A 136 -13.87 1.53 9.63
N THR A 137 -14.36 2.58 9.00
CA THR A 137 -13.50 3.72 8.65
C THR A 137 -13.15 4.53 9.89
N ILE A 138 -12.02 5.23 9.87
CA ILE A 138 -11.62 6.09 10.98
C ILE A 138 -12.63 7.22 11.22
N LEU A 139 -13.23 7.75 10.17
CA LEU A 139 -14.24 8.80 10.25
C LEU A 139 -15.53 8.31 10.91
N GLU A 140 -15.93 7.06 10.65
CA GLU A 140 -17.07 6.42 11.31
C GLU A 140 -16.79 6.16 12.79
N LEU A 141 -15.58 5.68 13.14
CA LEU A 141 -15.16 5.47 14.52
C LEU A 141 -15.18 6.75 15.34
N ARG A 142 -14.76 7.87 14.78
CA ARG A 142 -14.79 9.21 15.42
C ARG A 142 -16.22 9.68 15.76
N GLN A 143 -17.22 9.16 15.08
CA GLN A 143 -18.65 9.46 15.35
C GLN A 143 -19.33 8.42 16.25
N HIS A 144 -18.56 7.49 16.84
CA HIS A 144 -19.13 6.48 17.72
C HIS A 144 -19.75 7.11 18.97
N PRO A 145 -20.95 6.65 19.43
CA PRO A 145 -21.64 7.22 20.58
C PRO A 145 -20.89 6.98 21.91
N ASP A 146 -20.07 5.95 21.99
CA ASP A 146 -19.22 5.71 23.16
C ASP A 146 -18.03 6.67 23.13
N PRO A 147 -17.85 7.54 24.16
CA PRO A 147 -16.83 8.57 24.18
C PRO A 147 -15.40 8.02 24.23
N GLU A 148 -15.18 6.81 24.75
CA GLU A 148 -13.85 6.22 24.77
C GLU A 148 -13.44 5.71 23.39
N ILE A 149 -14.38 5.14 22.62
CA ILE A 149 -14.12 4.72 21.24
C ILE A 149 -13.89 5.95 20.36
N SER A 150 -14.69 7.00 20.52
CA SER A 150 -14.49 8.25 19.78
C SER A 150 -13.16 8.91 20.13
N ALA A 151 -12.78 8.99 21.41
CA ALA A 151 -11.49 9.55 21.83
C ALA A 151 -10.29 8.73 21.31
N LEU A 152 -10.41 7.39 21.31
CA LEU A 152 -9.41 6.52 20.70
C LEU A 152 -9.30 6.78 19.20
N ALA A 153 -10.42 6.93 18.50
CA ALA A 153 -10.44 7.21 17.08
C ALA A 153 -9.81 8.58 16.76
N ASP A 154 -10.07 9.61 17.58
CA ASP A 154 -9.42 10.92 17.45
C ASP A 154 -7.91 10.81 17.66
N TYR A 155 -7.46 10.06 18.66
CA TYR A 155 -6.03 9.81 18.88
C TYR A 155 -5.37 9.18 17.62
N VAL A 156 -5.97 8.12 17.08
CA VAL A 156 -5.44 7.43 15.88
C VAL A 156 -5.49 8.33 14.65
N TYR A 157 -6.55 9.12 14.51
CA TYR A 157 -6.70 10.09 13.44
C TYR A 157 -5.56 11.12 13.47
N ASP A 158 -5.34 11.79 14.60
CA ASP A 158 -4.36 12.87 14.74
C ASP A 158 -2.91 12.39 14.61
N HIS A 159 -2.62 11.19 15.13
CA HIS A 159 -1.24 10.69 15.19
C HIS A 159 -0.85 9.87 13.95
N VAL A 160 -1.80 9.22 13.30
CA VAL A 160 -1.53 8.31 12.17
C VAL A 160 -2.13 8.85 10.87
N PHE A 161 -3.48 8.95 10.81
CA PHE A 161 -4.17 9.13 9.55
C PHE A 161 -3.94 10.50 8.92
N VAL A 162 -4.20 11.60 9.64
CA VAL A 162 -4.10 12.94 9.06
C VAL A 162 -2.70 13.22 8.53
N ARG A 163 -1.67 12.87 9.29
CA ARG A 163 -0.28 13.13 8.90
C ARG A 163 0.16 12.27 7.72
N TYR A 164 -0.22 11.00 7.71
CA TYR A 164 0.07 10.09 6.61
C TYR A 164 -0.64 10.53 5.33
N THR A 165 -1.92 10.84 5.42
CA THR A 165 -2.77 11.24 4.30
C THR A 165 -2.31 12.56 3.69
N MET A 166 -2.04 13.55 4.52
CA MET A 166 -1.47 14.84 4.09
C MET A 166 -0.11 14.68 3.39
N LYS A 167 0.76 13.79 3.92
CA LYS A 167 2.06 13.53 3.30
C LYS A 167 1.93 12.85 1.93
N GLN A 168 0.99 11.92 1.77
CA GLN A 168 0.85 11.12 0.55
C GLN A 168 0.03 11.83 -0.54
N TRP A 169 -1.01 12.54 -0.15
CA TRP A 169 -2.03 13.04 -1.06
C TRP A 169 -2.18 14.57 -1.05
N GLY A 170 -1.59 15.25 -0.04
CA GLY A 170 -1.80 16.67 0.17
C GLY A 170 -3.22 17.04 0.62
N GLN A 171 -4.00 16.06 1.06
CA GLN A 171 -5.41 16.16 1.43
C GLN A 171 -5.64 15.53 2.80
N THR A 172 -6.67 15.99 3.51
CA THR A 172 -7.11 15.35 4.76
C THR A 172 -7.91 14.07 4.48
N PRO A 173 -8.08 13.18 5.47
CA PRO A 173 -8.93 12.00 5.30
C PRO A 173 -10.37 12.31 4.90
N GLU A 174 -10.92 13.46 5.30
CA GLU A 174 -12.27 13.93 4.93
C GLU A 174 -12.39 14.36 3.46
N GLU A 175 -11.28 14.79 2.87
CA GLU A 175 -11.22 15.25 1.48
C GLU A 175 -10.98 14.11 0.49
N ILE A 176 -10.60 12.92 0.99
CA ILE A 176 -10.36 11.74 0.18
C ILE A 176 -11.61 10.88 0.15
N ASP A 177 -11.98 10.39 -1.04
CA ASP A 177 -13.04 9.42 -1.20
C ASP A 177 -12.72 8.14 -0.43
N PRO A 178 -13.57 7.69 0.51
CA PRO A 178 -13.34 6.50 1.31
C PRO A 178 -13.50 5.17 0.55
N ASN A 179 -13.85 5.19 -0.76
CA ASN A 179 -14.07 4.01 -1.60
C ASN A 179 -12.81 3.55 -2.36
#